data_84efcb8a6ebafa57fb6a0ca0dab4bf99
#
_entry.id   84efcb8a6ebafa57fb6a0ca0dab4bf99
#
_cell.length_a   1.000
_cell.length_b   1.000
_cell.length_c   1.000
_cell.angle_alpha   90.00
_cell.angle_beta   90.00
_cell.angle_gamma   90.00
#
_symmetry.space_group_name_H-M   'P 1'
#
loop_
_entity.id
_entity.type
_entity.pdbx_description
1 polymer ?
#
loop_
_entity_poly.entity_id
_entity_poly.type
_entity_poly.pdbx_seq_one_letter_code
_entity_poly.pdbx_strand_id
1 'polypeptide(L)'
;MNKRSREILSQLITKTEYSQTISIQELADMFKVSSRTIRYDIDQINDYLKENHLQPLNLGKRGVINTEPDITKARESLSEEGFYSFKLTREERVSFAAVLMICSDDYITLSEIADQLFVSRSTVIQDLEHIKTFCRERHLYVLSHSNK
;
A
#
# COMPACT_ATOMS: atom_id res chain seq x y z
N MET A 1 11.03 -2.54 -1.94
CA MET A 1 10.26 -3.50 -1.11
C MET A 1 8.86 -3.67 -1.70
N ASN A 2 8.29 -4.89 -1.78
CA ASN A 2 6.95 -5.14 -2.32
C ASN A 2 5.83 -4.84 -1.27
N LYS A 3 4.55 -4.83 -1.70
CA LYS A 3 3.40 -4.52 -0.82
C LYS A 3 3.33 -5.45 0.40
N ARG A 4 3.48 -6.78 0.19
CA ARG A 4 3.41 -7.77 1.27
C ARG A 4 4.57 -7.59 2.26
N SER A 5 5.79 -7.36 1.80
CA SER A 5 6.94 -7.11 2.68
C SER A 5 6.72 -5.87 3.56
N ARG A 6 6.07 -4.82 3.04
CA ARG A 6 5.69 -3.63 3.83
C ARG A 6 4.66 -3.94 4.90
N GLU A 7 3.63 -4.70 4.55
CA GLU A 7 2.61 -5.13 5.50
C GLU A 7 3.22 -5.99 6.62
N ILE A 8 4.13 -6.90 6.26
CA ILE A 8 4.88 -7.71 7.25
C ILE A 8 5.70 -6.80 8.17
N LEU A 9 6.44 -5.84 7.62
CA LEU A 9 7.23 -4.90 8.43
C LEU A 9 6.34 -4.07 9.37
N SER A 10 5.21 -3.59 8.90
CA SER A 10 4.23 -2.88 9.72
C SER A 10 3.70 -3.75 10.88
N GLN A 11 3.40 -5.03 10.62
CA GLN A 11 2.99 -5.98 11.65
C GLN A 11 4.12 -6.22 12.67
N LEU A 12 5.36 -6.36 12.23
CA LEU A 12 6.51 -6.54 13.10
C LEU A 12 6.73 -5.32 14.01
N ILE A 13 6.61 -4.10 13.49
CA ILE A 13 6.70 -2.87 14.27
C ILE A 13 5.62 -2.87 15.37
N THR A 14 4.38 -3.13 15.01
CA THR A 14 3.25 -3.18 15.94
C THR A 14 3.46 -4.25 17.01
N LYS A 15 3.89 -5.46 16.61
CA LYS A 15 4.17 -6.55 17.56
C LYS A 15 5.30 -6.18 18.55
N THR A 16 6.35 -5.52 18.07
CA THR A 16 7.46 -5.05 18.91
C THR A 16 6.99 -4.03 19.94
N GLU A 17 6.14 -3.09 19.58
CA GLU A 17 5.55 -2.11 20.51
C GLU A 17 4.76 -2.76 21.64
N TYR A 18 4.08 -3.86 21.36
CA TYR A 18 3.35 -4.63 22.38
C TYR A 18 4.16 -5.77 23.02
N SER A 19 5.48 -5.79 22.82
CA SER A 19 6.37 -6.86 23.31
C SER A 19 5.93 -8.27 22.92
N GLN A 20 5.35 -8.41 21.73
CA GLN A 20 4.89 -9.67 21.16
C GLN A 20 5.86 -10.15 20.10
N THR A 21 6.00 -11.46 19.98
CA THR A 21 6.76 -12.10 18.91
C THR A 21 5.87 -12.73 17.88
N ILE A 22 6.36 -12.92 16.67
CA ILE A 22 5.68 -13.62 15.60
C ILE A 22 6.66 -14.56 14.89
N SER A 23 6.18 -15.69 14.44
CA SER A 23 6.98 -16.66 13.69
C SER A 23 6.74 -16.57 12.18
N ILE A 24 7.69 -17.11 11.42
CA ILE A 24 7.55 -17.26 9.96
C ILE A 24 6.28 -18.05 9.62
N GLN A 25 5.93 -19.08 10.41
CA GLN A 25 4.74 -19.89 10.14
C GLN A 25 3.46 -19.09 10.35
N GLU A 26 3.35 -18.30 11.43
CA GLU A 26 2.20 -17.45 11.66
C GLU A 26 2.02 -16.39 10.55
N LEU A 27 3.11 -15.81 10.06
CA LEU A 27 3.05 -14.91 8.90
C LEU A 27 2.64 -15.64 7.63
N ALA A 28 3.15 -16.85 7.39
CA ALA A 28 2.78 -17.66 6.24
C ALA A 28 1.27 -17.97 6.22
N ASP A 29 0.72 -18.34 7.36
CA ASP A 29 -0.70 -18.62 7.54
C ASP A 29 -1.56 -17.36 7.39
N MET A 30 -1.12 -16.23 7.97
CA MET A 30 -1.80 -14.92 7.88
C MET A 30 -1.89 -14.43 6.44
N PHE A 31 -0.78 -14.49 5.69
CA PHE A 31 -0.70 -14.02 4.30
C PHE A 31 -1.05 -15.10 3.26
N LYS A 32 -1.40 -16.31 3.69
CA LYS A 32 -1.74 -17.47 2.84
C LYS A 32 -0.67 -17.76 1.78
N VAL A 33 0.58 -17.76 2.20
CA VAL A 33 1.75 -18.06 1.36
C VAL A 33 2.67 -19.07 2.04
N SER A 34 3.67 -19.59 1.32
CA SER A 34 4.63 -20.53 1.89
C SER A 34 5.60 -19.82 2.85
N SER A 35 6.12 -20.57 3.84
CA SER A 35 7.21 -20.10 4.72
C SER A 35 8.46 -19.66 3.92
N ARG A 36 8.70 -20.27 2.76
CA ARG A 36 9.79 -19.87 1.84
C ARG A 36 9.52 -18.45 1.29
N THR A 37 8.29 -18.16 0.92
CA THR A 37 7.90 -16.83 0.44
C THR A 37 8.09 -15.78 1.52
N ILE A 38 7.71 -16.06 2.77
CA ILE A 38 7.95 -15.16 3.91
C ILE A 38 9.45 -14.90 4.12
N ARG A 39 10.31 -15.92 3.94
CA ARG A 39 11.78 -15.71 4.04
C ARG A 39 12.28 -14.70 2.99
N TYR A 40 11.81 -14.78 1.75
CA TYR A 40 12.14 -13.78 0.74
C TYR A 40 11.65 -12.37 1.10
N ASP A 41 10.46 -12.28 1.70
CA ASP A 41 9.96 -10.99 2.18
C ASP A 41 10.82 -10.43 3.33
N ILE A 42 11.28 -11.30 4.24
CA ILE A 42 12.21 -10.93 5.32
C ILE A 42 13.55 -10.45 4.76
N ASP A 43 14.09 -11.09 3.72
CA ASP A 43 15.32 -10.66 3.08
C ASP A 43 15.16 -9.24 2.49
N GLN A 44 14.04 -8.94 1.81
CA GLN A 44 13.73 -7.60 1.31
C GLN A 44 13.55 -6.57 2.43
N ILE A 45 12.97 -6.97 3.55
CA ILE A 45 12.85 -6.11 4.74
C ILE A 45 14.23 -5.83 5.32
N ASN A 46 15.08 -6.82 5.41
CA ASN A 46 16.45 -6.65 5.92
C ASN A 46 17.30 -5.74 5.06
N ASP A 47 17.16 -5.82 3.74
CA ASP A 47 17.82 -4.88 2.83
C ASP A 47 17.33 -3.45 3.07
N TYR A 48 16.02 -3.26 3.19
CA TYR A 48 15.41 -1.97 3.50
C TYR A 48 15.88 -1.41 4.87
N LEU A 49 15.91 -2.24 5.92
CA LEU A 49 16.37 -1.83 7.25
C LEU A 49 17.85 -1.40 7.22
N LYS A 50 18.71 -2.13 6.50
CA LYS A 50 20.13 -1.76 6.30
C LYS A 50 20.29 -0.42 5.58
N GLU A 51 19.52 -0.19 4.51
CA GLU A 51 19.53 1.09 3.78
C GLU A 51 19.14 2.27 4.66
N ASN A 52 18.27 2.04 5.65
CA ASN A 52 17.84 3.03 6.64
C ASN A 52 18.67 3.01 7.95
N HIS A 53 19.83 2.36 7.95
CA HIS A 53 20.73 2.27 9.12
C HIS A 53 20.09 1.66 10.38
N LEU A 54 19.11 0.77 10.18
CA LEU A 54 18.43 0.02 11.25
C LEU A 54 18.97 -1.40 11.35
N GLN A 55 18.80 -2.01 12.52
CA GLN A 55 19.22 -3.38 12.74
C GLN A 55 18.36 -4.37 11.96
N PRO A 56 18.96 -5.37 11.29
CA PRO A 56 18.21 -6.38 10.55
C PRO A 56 17.44 -7.32 11.50
N LEU A 57 16.36 -7.88 10.97
CA LEU A 57 15.60 -8.94 11.64
C LEU A 57 16.46 -10.19 11.80
N ASN A 58 16.44 -10.79 12.98
CA ASN A 58 17.11 -12.04 13.26
C ASN A 58 16.09 -13.18 13.43
N LEU A 59 16.39 -14.33 12.83
CA LEU A 59 15.59 -15.54 13.00
C LEU A 59 16.09 -16.33 14.19
N GLY A 60 15.26 -16.40 15.21
CA GLY A 60 15.51 -17.21 16.40
C GLY A 60 15.16 -18.71 16.20
N LYS A 61 15.23 -19.45 17.28
CA LYS A 61 14.81 -20.87 17.28
C LYS A 61 13.33 -20.99 16.88
N ARG A 62 13.00 -22.06 16.14
CA ARG A 62 11.64 -22.35 15.62
C ARG A 62 11.10 -21.29 14.64
N GLY A 63 11.98 -20.48 14.03
CA GLY A 63 11.57 -19.48 13.05
C GLY A 63 10.86 -18.26 13.66
N VAL A 64 11.04 -18.01 14.96
CA VAL A 64 10.57 -16.78 15.59
C VAL A 64 11.40 -15.60 15.08
N ILE A 65 10.74 -14.52 14.72
CA ILE A 65 11.38 -13.31 14.23
C ILE A 65 11.69 -12.43 15.43
N ASN A 66 12.97 -12.17 15.65
CA ASN A 66 13.44 -11.25 16.67
C ASN A 66 13.65 -9.87 16.04
N THR A 67 13.08 -8.87 16.66
CA THR A 67 13.19 -7.46 16.27
C THR A 67 13.90 -6.68 17.35
N GLU A 68 14.73 -5.73 16.95
CA GLU A 68 15.30 -4.77 17.89
C GLU A 68 14.33 -3.59 18.09
N PRO A 69 14.36 -2.91 19.26
CA PRO A 69 13.43 -1.80 19.54
C PRO A 69 13.51 -0.65 18.56
N ASP A 70 14.64 -0.47 17.87
CA ASP A 70 14.83 0.59 16.87
C ASP A 70 14.04 0.38 15.57
N ILE A 71 13.47 -0.82 15.35
CA ILE A 71 12.60 -1.09 14.20
C ILE A 71 11.39 -0.13 14.16
N THR A 72 10.97 0.38 15.31
CA THR A 72 9.87 1.35 15.39
C THR A 72 10.16 2.64 14.62
N LYS A 73 11.43 3.01 14.46
CA LYS A 73 11.88 4.14 13.66
C LYS A 73 11.59 3.95 12.18
N ALA A 74 11.49 2.71 11.71
CA ALA A 74 11.10 2.41 10.33
C ALA A 74 9.67 2.86 9.99
N ARG A 75 8.82 3.13 11.00
CA ARG A 75 7.44 3.61 10.79
C ARG A 75 7.41 4.94 10.05
N GLU A 76 8.27 5.89 10.43
CA GLU A 76 8.33 7.20 9.79
C GLU A 76 8.75 7.06 8.33
N SER A 77 9.83 6.33 8.07
CA SER A 77 10.30 6.06 6.70
C SER A 77 9.25 5.29 5.86
N LEU A 78 8.55 4.33 6.47
CA LEU A 78 7.46 3.61 5.79
C LEU A 78 6.28 4.52 5.47
N SER A 79 5.94 5.48 6.32
CA SER A 79 4.87 6.45 6.06
C SER A 79 5.25 7.42 4.94
N GLU A 80 6.47 7.89 4.90
CA GLU A 80 6.98 8.75 3.84
C GLU A 80 7.07 8.02 2.50
N GLU A 81 7.71 6.86 2.44
CA GLU A 81 7.77 6.04 1.22
C GLU A 81 6.39 5.48 0.82
N GLY A 82 5.55 5.15 1.79
CA GLY A 82 4.19 4.67 1.56
C GLY A 82 3.34 5.70 0.85
N PHE A 83 3.50 6.98 1.17
CA PHE A 83 2.79 8.08 0.53
C PHE A 83 3.20 8.24 -0.95
N TYR A 84 4.49 8.07 -1.27
CA TYR A 84 5.01 8.23 -2.65
C TYR A 84 5.02 6.93 -3.47
N SER A 85 4.93 5.76 -2.85
CA SER A 85 5.02 4.46 -3.54
C SER A 85 3.74 3.63 -3.48
N PHE A 86 2.70 4.11 -2.81
CA PHE A 86 1.40 3.46 -2.78
C PHE A 86 0.74 3.57 -4.15
N LYS A 87 0.95 2.55 -4.98
CA LYS A 87 0.20 2.44 -6.24
C LYS A 87 -1.17 1.86 -5.92
N LEU A 88 -2.18 2.69 -6.00
CA LEU A 88 -3.57 2.27 -5.95
C LEU A 88 -3.82 1.18 -7.01
N THR A 89 -4.53 0.14 -6.65
CA THR A 89 -5.11 -0.80 -7.63
C THR A 89 -6.11 -0.06 -8.51
N ARG A 90 -6.51 -0.65 -9.64
CA ARG A 90 -7.54 -0.03 -10.49
C ARG A 90 -8.84 0.18 -9.74
N GLU A 91 -9.27 -0.81 -8.95
CA GLU A 91 -10.50 -0.76 -8.16
C GLU A 91 -10.47 0.36 -7.13
N GLU A 92 -9.35 0.54 -6.45
CA GLU A 92 -9.13 1.64 -5.51
C GLU A 92 -9.17 2.98 -6.24
N ARG A 93 -8.46 3.14 -7.37
CA ARG A 93 -8.48 4.38 -8.17
C ARG A 93 -9.88 4.73 -8.64
N VAL A 94 -10.63 3.75 -9.15
CA VAL A 94 -12.02 3.94 -9.60
C VAL A 94 -12.90 4.45 -8.46
N SER A 95 -12.80 3.85 -7.28
CA SER A 95 -13.57 4.26 -6.11
C SER A 95 -13.19 5.67 -5.64
N PHE A 96 -11.89 5.97 -5.53
CA PHE A 96 -11.42 7.30 -5.13
C PHE A 96 -11.76 8.38 -6.15
N ALA A 97 -11.63 8.09 -7.46
CA ALA A 97 -12.02 9.01 -8.52
C ALA A 97 -13.52 9.35 -8.45
N ALA A 98 -14.38 8.36 -8.21
CA ALA A 98 -15.81 8.58 -8.03
C ALA A 98 -16.09 9.50 -6.82
N VAL A 99 -15.41 9.29 -5.68
CA VAL A 99 -15.54 10.16 -4.50
C VAL A 99 -15.08 11.58 -4.81
N LEU A 100 -13.93 11.76 -5.48
CA LEU A 100 -13.44 13.08 -5.88
C LEU A 100 -14.45 13.82 -6.76
N MET A 101 -15.07 13.11 -7.71
CA MET A 101 -16.10 13.69 -8.59
C MET A 101 -17.37 14.10 -7.82
N ILE A 102 -17.80 13.29 -6.84
CA ILE A 102 -18.98 13.60 -6.00
C ILE A 102 -18.71 14.77 -5.05
N CYS A 103 -17.49 14.87 -4.52
CA CYS A 103 -17.10 15.92 -3.58
C CYS A 103 -16.72 17.25 -4.27
N SER A 104 -16.64 17.28 -5.59
CA SER A 104 -16.37 18.52 -6.34
C SER A 104 -17.63 19.36 -6.47
N ASP A 105 -17.53 20.65 -6.13
CA ASP A 105 -18.68 21.59 -6.16
C ASP A 105 -19.19 21.86 -7.58
N ASP A 106 -18.34 21.69 -8.59
CA ASP A 106 -18.67 21.95 -10.01
C ASP A 106 -18.13 20.81 -10.87
N TYR A 107 -17.07 21.02 -11.62
CA TYR A 107 -16.44 19.98 -12.43
C TYR A 107 -14.99 19.74 -11.97
N ILE A 108 -14.50 18.51 -12.15
CA ILE A 108 -13.11 18.16 -11.91
C ILE A 108 -12.46 17.68 -13.21
N THR A 109 -11.27 18.15 -13.50
CA THR A 109 -10.52 17.76 -14.68
C THR A 109 -9.83 16.40 -14.52
N LEU A 110 -9.57 15.71 -15.63
CA LEU A 110 -8.79 14.48 -15.63
C LEU A 110 -7.37 14.67 -15.07
N SER A 111 -6.81 15.88 -15.22
CA SER A 111 -5.50 16.20 -14.66
C SER A 111 -5.57 16.33 -13.14
N GLU A 112 -6.58 16.98 -12.59
CA GLU A 112 -6.78 17.09 -11.15
C GLU A 112 -7.02 15.72 -10.51
N ILE A 113 -7.81 14.86 -11.15
CA ILE A 113 -7.98 13.47 -10.68
C ILE A 113 -6.63 12.74 -10.68
N ALA A 114 -5.84 12.88 -11.76
CA ALA A 114 -4.54 12.25 -11.88
C ALA A 114 -3.57 12.71 -10.78
N ASP A 115 -3.53 14.01 -10.50
CA ASP A 115 -2.70 14.61 -9.46
C ASP A 115 -3.12 14.12 -8.06
N GLN A 116 -4.42 14.09 -7.77
CA GLN A 116 -4.95 13.61 -6.49
C GLN A 116 -4.70 12.10 -6.27
N LEU A 117 -4.71 11.31 -7.33
CA LEU A 117 -4.47 9.85 -7.26
C LEU A 117 -3.00 9.48 -7.46
N PHE A 118 -2.10 10.46 -7.63
CA PHE A 118 -0.67 10.25 -7.90
C PHE A 118 -0.41 9.32 -9.09
N VAL A 119 -1.16 9.48 -10.17
CA VAL A 119 -1.03 8.69 -11.41
C VAL A 119 -0.92 9.61 -12.63
N SER A 120 -0.61 9.04 -13.79
CA SER A 120 -0.63 9.80 -15.04
C SER A 120 -2.06 10.08 -15.51
N ARG A 121 -2.26 11.20 -16.22
CA ARG A 121 -3.54 11.50 -16.88
C ARG A 121 -3.98 10.37 -17.83
N SER A 122 -3.04 9.72 -18.51
CA SER A 122 -3.34 8.57 -19.37
C SER A 122 -3.88 7.37 -18.58
N THR A 123 -3.45 7.16 -17.35
CA THR A 123 -4.00 6.13 -16.45
C THR A 123 -5.46 6.44 -16.11
N VAL A 124 -5.78 7.68 -15.79
CA VAL A 124 -7.18 8.09 -15.51
C VAL A 124 -8.07 7.92 -16.73
N ILE A 125 -7.57 8.24 -17.93
CA ILE A 125 -8.30 8.01 -19.20
C ILE A 125 -8.60 6.52 -19.39
N GLN A 126 -7.65 5.63 -19.11
CA GLN A 126 -7.85 4.18 -19.19
C GLN A 126 -8.86 3.66 -18.16
N ASP A 127 -8.90 4.29 -16.99
CA ASP A 127 -9.84 3.92 -15.92
C ASP A 127 -11.25 4.54 -16.11
N LEU A 128 -11.42 5.51 -17.02
CA LEU A 128 -12.65 6.32 -17.14
C LEU A 128 -13.92 5.50 -17.37
N GLU A 129 -13.86 4.47 -18.20
CA GLU A 129 -15.02 3.59 -18.44
C GLU A 129 -15.38 2.76 -17.21
N HIS A 130 -14.38 2.35 -16.41
CA HIS A 130 -14.61 1.68 -15.14
C HIS A 130 -15.23 2.63 -14.11
N ILE A 131 -14.79 3.89 -14.07
CA ILE A 131 -15.36 4.95 -13.21
C ILE A 131 -16.83 5.17 -13.58
N LYS A 132 -17.14 5.32 -14.88
CA LYS A 132 -18.52 5.49 -15.34
C LYS A 132 -19.40 4.30 -14.98
N THR A 133 -18.91 3.07 -15.13
CA THR A 133 -19.63 1.84 -14.76
C THR A 133 -19.88 1.78 -13.26
N PHE A 134 -18.85 2.05 -12.45
CA PHE A 134 -18.94 2.09 -10.99
C PHE A 134 -20.00 3.11 -10.51
N CYS A 135 -20.02 4.29 -11.11
CA CYS A 135 -21.03 5.32 -10.81
C CYS A 135 -22.44 4.89 -11.23
N ARG A 136 -22.59 4.31 -12.43
CA ARG A 136 -23.88 3.85 -12.95
C ARG A 136 -24.52 2.78 -12.08
N GLU A 137 -23.75 1.83 -11.59
CA GLU A 137 -24.22 0.80 -10.65
C GLU A 137 -24.76 1.37 -9.33
N ARG A 138 -24.41 2.62 -9.03
CA ARG A 138 -24.86 3.37 -7.84
C ARG A 138 -25.85 4.48 -8.17
N HIS A 139 -26.48 4.40 -9.36
CA HIS A 139 -27.44 5.39 -9.86
C HIS A 139 -26.86 6.81 -10.02
N LEU A 140 -25.56 6.94 -10.24
CA LEU A 140 -24.86 8.19 -10.49
C LEU A 140 -24.44 8.25 -11.98
N TYR A 141 -24.51 9.43 -12.57
CA TYR A 141 -24.14 9.63 -13.97
C TYR A 141 -22.98 10.61 -14.08
N VAL A 142 -21.94 10.20 -14.80
CA VAL A 142 -20.78 11.04 -15.10
C VAL A 142 -21.03 11.76 -16.42
N LEU A 143 -21.11 13.08 -16.36
CA LEU A 143 -21.16 13.95 -17.52
C LEU A 143 -19.75 14.41 -17.89
N SER A 144 -19.38 14.29 -19.15
CA SER A 144 -18.09 14.78 -19.65
C SER A 144 -18.30 15.95 -20.59
N HIS A 145 -17.59 17.06 -20.30
CA HIS A 145 -17.51 18.20 -21.20
C HIS A 145 -16.15 18.21 -21.90
N SER A 146 -16.15 18.30 -23.22
CA SER A 146 -14.94 18.52 -24.01
C SER A 146 -14.75 20.04 -24.12
N ASN A 147 -13.68 20.60 -23.60
CA ASN A 147 -13.25 21.91 -24.03
C ASN A 147 -12.76 21.78 -25.48
N LYS A 148 -13.51 22.41 -26.42
CA LYS A 148 -13.07 22.58 -27.80
C LYS A 148 -12.01 23.68 -27.86
#